data_19665a1bf3ef20d722487d6f1ee2eb68
#
_entry.id   19665a1bf3ef20d722487d6f1ee2eb68
#
_cell.length_a   1.000
_cell.length_b   1.000
_cell.length_c   1.000
_cell.angle_alpha   90.00
_cell.angle_beta   90.00
_cell.angle_gamma   90.00
#
_symmetry.space_group_name_H-M   'P 1'
#
loop_
_entity.id
_entity.type
_entity.pdbx_description
1 polymer ?
#
loop_
_entity_poly.entity_id
_entity_poly.type
_entity_poly.pdbx_seq_one_letter_code
_entity_poly.pdbx_strand_id
1 'polypeptide(L)'
;GVAMALMAYSKYHGALVVLFALAAAPPRQLLRPSLYLSGAVALLLLVPHLVWQYDHDWASFAYHLSGRNSVFKPGYVVEFLGNMLVVFNPFFVPLYVQAWRKVKPQTTVGRALKLLPVAFIGFFLLSSLRGYVQPQWVIVSCFGLVYVLFDYARRHPRTRRYVMRAGGVTIALVALVRIE
;
A
#
# COMPACT_ATOMS: atom_id res chain seq x y z
N GLY A 1 1.42 5.27 -18.52
CA GLY A 1 0.76 4.12 -19.11
C GLY A 1 1.48 2.82 -18.78
N VAL A 2 2.71 2.63 -19.27
CA VAL A 2 3.48 1.38 -19.06
C VAL A 2 3.60 1.00 -17.59
N ALA A 3 4.02 1.91 -16.72
CA ALA A 3 4.15 1.63 -15.28
C ALA A 3 2.81 1.22 -14.64
N MET A 4 1.69 1.79 -15.08
CA MET A 4 0.36 1.41 -14.60
C MET A 4 0.00 -0.03 -15.00
N ALA A 5 0.29 -0.41 -16.25
CA ALA A 5 0.10 -1.78 -16.72
C ALA A 5 0.98 -2.76 -15.94
N LEU A 6 2.27 -2.47 -15.77
CA LEU A 6 3.20 -3.31 -15.03
C LEU A 6 2.78 -3.51 -13.56
N MET A 7 2.25 -2.45 -12.91
CA MET A 7 1.70 -2.57 -11.56
C MET A 7 0.49 -3.51 -11.52
N ALA A 8 -0.42 -3.42 -12.51
CA ALA A 8 -1.59 -4.29 -12.59
C ALA A 8 -1.20 -5.76 -12.86
N TYR A 9 -0.22 -5.99 -13.73
CA TYR A 9 0.36 -7.33 -13.99
C TYR A 9 1.05 -7.92 -12.76
N SER A 10 1.75 -7.08 -11.99
CA SER A 10 2.45 -7.54 -10.78
C SER A 10 1.47 -8.02 -9.71
N LYS A 11 0.43 -7.25 -9.45
CA LYS A 11 -0.66 -7.59 -8.53
C LYS A 11 -1.89 -6.74 -8.85
N TYR A 12 -3.08 -7.30 -8.76
CA TYR A 12 -4.35 -6.55 -8.93
C TYR A 12 -4.46 -5.34 -7.98
N HIS A 13 -3.87 -5.43 -6.79
CA HIS A 13 -3.78 -4.32 -5.84
C HIS A 13 -2.95 -3.13 -6.38
N GLY A 14 -2.16 -3.31 -7.43
CA GLY A 14 -1.51 -2.22 -8.16
C GLY A 14 -2.50 -1.19 -8.71
N ALA A 15 -3.71 -1.63 -9.08
CA ALA A 15 -4.79 -0.72 -9.48
C ALA A 15 -5.21 0.23 -8.34
N LEU A 16 -5.18 -0.23 -7.09
CA LEU A 16 -5.46 0.62 -5.92
C LEU A 16 -4.41 1.72 -5.74
N VAL A 17 -3.14 1.44 -6.07
CA VAL A 17 -2.08 2.47 -6.03
C VAL A 17 -2.42 3.60 -7.00
N VAL A 18 -2.83 3.26 -8.22
CA VAL A 18 -3.24 4.24 -9.23
C VAL A 18 -4.46 5.02 -8.74
N LEU A 19 -5.48 4.33 -8.26
CA LEU A 19 -6.71 4.94 -7.74
C LEU A 19 -6.42 5.94 -6.63
N PHE A 20 -5.63 5.56 -5.62
CA PHE A 20 -5.31 6.43 -4.49
C PHE A 20 -4.36 7.56 -4.86
N ALA A 21 -3.47 7.35 -5.85
CA ALA A 21 -2.65 8.41 -6.39
C ALA A 21 -3.51 9.46 -7.14
N LEU A 22 -4.50 9.02 -7.90
CA LEU A 22 -5.48 9.90 -8.55
C LEU A 22 -6.33 10.65 -7.53
N ALA A 23 -6.78 9.99 -6.45
CA ALA A 23 -7.52 10.63 -5.37
C ALA A 23 -6.72 11.73 -4.65
N ALA A 24 -5.39 11.61 -4.62
CA ALA A 24 -4.51 12.65 -4.07
C ALA A 24 -4.19 13.78 -5.06
N ALA A 25 -4.51 13.60 -6.35
CA ALA A 25 -4.20 14.57 -7.38
C ALA A 25 -5.17 15.78 -7.34
N PRO A 26 -4.69 17.00 -7.61
CA PRO A 26 -5.58 18.14 -7.74
C PRO A 26 -6.45 18.01 -8.99
N PRO A 27 -7.67 18.56 -9.00
CA PRO A 27 -8.61 18.43 -10.13
C PRO A 27 -7.99 18.83 -11.48
N ARG A 28 -7.14 19.84 -11.51
CA ARG A 28 -6.45 20.29 -12.74
C ARG A 28 -5.57 19.20 -13.37
N GLN A 29 -5.01 18.29 -12.57
CA GLN A 29 -4.21 17.18 -13.09
C GLN A 29 -5.09 16.06 -13.65
N LEU A 30 -6.28 15.87 -13.09
CA LEU A 30 -7.23 14.89 -13.59
C LEU A 30 -7.81 15.27 -14.97
N LEU A 31 -7.78 16.56 -15.32
CA LEU A 31 -8.24 17.06 -16.62
C LEU A 31 -7.15 17.06 -17.71
N ARG A 32 -5.93 16.62 -17.40
CA ARG A 32 -4.84 16.62 -18.39
C ARG A 32 -5.00 15.49 -19.41
N PRO A 33 -4.95 15.79 -20.73
CA PRO A 33 -5.03 14.76 -21.77
C PRO A 33 -3.99 13.65 -21.63
N SER A 34 -2.79 13.98 -21.14
CA SER A 34 -1.70 13.03 -20.90
C SER A 34 -2.08 11.92 -19.90
N LEU A 35 -2.97 12.20 -18.95
CA LEU A 35 -3.47 11.19 -18.03
C LEU A 35 -4.33 10.16 -18.75
N TYR A 36 -5.23 10.62 -19.61
CA TYR A 36 -6.12 9.75 -20.40
C TYR A 36 -5.33 8.94 -21.42
N LEU A 37 -4.33 9.54 -22.06
CA LEU A 37 -3.40 8.82 -22.94
C LEU A 37 -2.63 7.75 -22.16
N SER A 38 -2.17 8.07 -20.95
CA SER A 38 -1.51 7.07 -20.09
C SER A 38 -2.45 5.94 -19.69
N GLY A 39 -3.71 6.24 -19.41
CA GLY A 39 -4.76 5.24 -19.15
C GLY A 39 -5.01 4.35 -20.38
N ALA A 40 -5.13 4.94 -21.56
CA ALA A 40 -5.32 4.21 -22.81
C ALA A 40 -4.17 3.27 -23.11
N VAL A 41 -2.92 3.74 -22.94
CA VAL A 41 -1.71 2.88 -23.09
C VAL A 41 -1.72 1.74 -22.07
N ALA A 42 -2.10 2.01 -20.82
CA ALA A 42 -2.18 0.97 -19.80
C ALA A 42 -3.23 -0.10 -20.15
N LEU A 43 -4.43 0.33 -20.58
CA LEU A 43 -5.50 -0.57 -20.98
C LEU A 43 -5.10 -1.40 -22.21
N LEU A 44 -4.49 -0.79 -23.22
CA LEU A 44 -3.99 -1.49 -24.40
C LEU A 44 -3.00 -2.60 -24.03
N LEU A 45 -2.07 -2.30 -23.14
CA LEU A 45 -1.10 -3.29 -22.66
C LEU A 45 -1.74 -4.38 -21.81
N LEU A 46 -2.88 -4.13 -21.17
CA LEU A 46 -3.63 -5.12 -20.40
C LEU A 46 -4.55 -5.99 -21.25
N VAL A 47 -4.81 -5.65 -22.53
CA VAL A 47 -5.70 -6.43 -23.41
C VAL A 47 -5.33 -7.92 -23.43
N PRO A 48 -4.06 -8.36 -23.61
CA PRO A 48 -3.74 -9.78 -23.63
C PRO A 48 -4.14 -10.49 -22.33
N HIS A 49 -3.99 -9.81 -21.18
CA HIS A 49 -4.40 -10.36 -19.90
C HIS A 49 -5.93 -10.43 -19.76
N LEU A 50 -6.64 -9.44 -20.25
CA LEU A 50 -8.12 -9.44 -20.22
C LEU A 50 -8.69 -10.53 -21.13
N VAL A 51 -8.10 -10.76 -22.30
CA VAL A 51 -8.46 -11.89 -23.20
C VAL A 51 -8.21 -13.21 -22.47
N TRP A 52 -7.03 -13.39 -21.87
CA TRP A 52 -6.74 -14.58 -21.08
C TRP A 52 -7.75 -14.81 -19.96
N GLN A 53 -8.13 -13.75 -19.22
CA GLN A 53 -9.14 -13.84 -18.16
C GLN A 53 -10.51 -14.26 -18.73
N TYR A 54 -10.90 -13.72 -19.89
CA TYR A 54 -12.14 -14.08 -20.56
C TYR A 54 -12.15 -15.57 -20.93
N ASP A 55 -11.07 -16.06 -21.52
CA ASP A 55 -10.92 -17.47 -21.94
C ASP A 55 -10.88 -18.44 -20.74
N HIS A 56 -10.63 -17.94 -19.53
CA HIS A 56 -10.52 -18.73 -18.28
C HIS A 56 -11.62 -18.35 -17.27
N ASP A 57 -12.81 -17.98 -17.72
CA ASP A 57 -13.99 -17.71 -16.89
C ASP A 57 -13.73 -16.69 -15.78
N TRP A 58 -12.88 -15.69 -16.05
CA TRP A 58 -12.52 -14.65 -15.07
C TRP A 58 -11.95 -15.22 -13.75
N ALA A 59 -11.23 -16.33 -13.82
CA ALA A 59 -10.79 -17.10 -12.66
C ALA A 59 -10.15 -16.25 -11.55
N SER A 60 -9.30 -15.28 -11.89
CA SER A 60 -8.66 -14.42 -10.91
C SER A 60 -9.65 -13.44 -10.24
N PHE A 61 -10.58 -12.91 -11.00
CA PHE A 61 -11.62 -12.02 -10.45
C PHE A 61 -12.61 -12.82 -9.60
N ALA A 62 -13.04 -14.00 -10.08
CA ALA A 62 -13.89 -14.91 -9.32
C ALA A 62 -13.26 -15.29 -7.98
N TYR A 63 -11.96 -15.62 -7.95
CA TYR A 63 -11.24 -15.90 -6.71
C TYR A 63 -11.29 -14.73 -5.71
N HIS A 64 -11.12 -13.50 -6.18
CA HIS A 64 -11.10 -12.33 -5.30
C HIS A 64 -12.50 -11.85 -4.87
N LEU A 65 -13.52 -12.06 -5.70
CA LEU A 65 -14.88 -11.56 -5.46
C LEU A 65 -15.79 -12.58 -4.80
N SER A 66 -15.73 -13.85 -5.21
CA SER A 66 -16.66 -14.90 -4.79
C SER A 66 -16.01 -16.06 -4.02
N GLY A 67 -14.72 -16.30 -4.22
CA GLY A 67 -14.01 -17.44 -3.63
C GLY A 67 -13.62 -17.26 -2.16
N ARG A 68 -13.85 -16.12 -1.55
CA ARG A 68 -13.53 -15.84 -0.15
C ARG A 68 -14.80 -15.87 0.68
N ASN A 69 -14.81 -16.71 1.72
CA ASN A 69 -15.91 -16.81 2.66
C ASN A 69 -16.38 -15.41 3.10
N SER A 70 -17.61 -15.09 2.75
CA SER A 70 -18.26 -13.81 3.08
C SER A 70 -18.82 -13.77 4.51
N VAL A 71 -18.35 -14.64 5.39
CA VAL A 71 -18.80 -14.69 6.76
C VAL A 71 -17.97 -13.76 7.62
N PHE A 72 -18.62 -12.81 8.26
CA PHE A 72 -17.97 -11.94 9.24
C PHE A 72 -17.41 -12.76 10.39
N LYS A 73 -16.09 -12.65 10.60
CA LYS A 73 -15.39 -13.25 11.75
C LYS A 73 -14.53 -12.17 12.40
N PRO A 74 -14.86 -11.73 13.64
CA PRO A 74 -14.07 -10.71 14.35
C PRO A 74 -12.59 -11.05 14.46
N GLY A 75 -12.25 -12.35 14.51
CA GLY A 75 -10.88 -12.84 14.55
C GLY A 75 -10.02 -12.37 13.38
N TYR A 76 -10.59 -12.23 12.18
CA TYR A 76 -9.83 -11.73 11.02
C TYR A 76 -9.39 -10.27 11.18
N VAL A 77 -10.21 -9.45 11.85
CA VAL A 77 -9.85 -8.05 12.14
C VAL A 77 -8.70 -7.99 13.14
N VAL A 78 -8.80 -8.79 14.22
CA VAL A 78 -7.76 -8.85 15.25
C VAL A 78 -6.45 -9.36 14.65
N GLU A 79 -6.52 -10.42 13.85
CA GLU A 79 -5.37 -10.97 13.14
C GLU A 79 -4.75 -9.95 12.18
N PHE A 80 -5.58 -9.23 11.42
CA PHE A 80 -5.12 -8.16 10.53
C PHE A 80 -4.35 -7.08 11.32
N LEU A 81 -4.93 -6.59 12.42
CA LEU A 81 -4.28 -5.55 13.24
C LEU A 81 -2.97 -6.05 13.86
N GLY A 82 -2.93 -7.29 14.34
CA GLY A 82 -1.71 -7.93 14.85
C GLY A 82 -0.63 -8.04 13.78
N ASN A 83 -1.00 -8.49 12.58
CA ASN A 83 -0.10 -8.56 11.43
C ASN A 83 0.44 -7.18 11.02
N MET A 84 -0.39 -6.13 11.10
CA MET A 84 0.07 -4.75 10.79
C MET A 84 1.13 -4.27 11.79
N LEU A 85 1.02 -4.62 13.07
CA LEU A 85 2.06 -4.29 14.05
C LEU A 85 3.40 -4.94 13.69
N VAL A 86 3.37 -6.20 13.25
CA VAL A 86 4.58 -6.92 12.83
C VAL A 86 5.16 -6.35 11.54
N VAL A 87 4.33 -6.16 10.50
CA VAL A 87 4.75 -5.65 9.18
C VAL A 87 5.35 -4.26 9.28
N PHE A 88 4.74 -3.38 10.07
CA PHE A 88 5.20 -1.99 10.19
C PHE A 88 6.21 -1.79 11.32
N ASN A 89 6.61 -2.85 11.99
CA ASN A 89 7.53 -2.83 13.12
C ASN A 89 7.00 -1.99 14.32
N PRO A 90 6.66 -2.61 15.44
CA PRO A 90 6.02 -1.93 16.57
C PRO A 90 6.84 -0.75 17.12
N PHE A 91 8.17 -0.78 17.00
CA PHE A 91 9.04 0.32 17.43
C PHE A 91 8.85 1.59 16.59
N PHE A 92 8.37 1.46 15.34
CA PHE A 92 8.17 2.59 14.44
C PHE A 92 6.73 3.08 14.39
N VAL A 93 5.74 2.29 14.80
CA VAL A 93 4.31 2.64 14.70
C VAL A 93 3.99 4.00 15.35
N PRO A 94 4.44 4.32 16.57
CA PRO A 94 4.18 5.64 17.18
C PRO A 94 4.79 6.79 16.37
N LEU A 95 5.98 6.56 15.80
CA LEU A 95 6.66 7.56 14.96
C LEU A 95 5.95 7.75 13.62
N TYR A 96 5.44 6.68 13.00
CA TYR A 96 4.64 6.80 11.78
C TYR A 96 3.40 7.67 12.00
N VAL A 97 2.67 7.44 13.10
CA VAL A 97 1.50 8.24 13.46
C VAL A 97 1.88 9.70 13.68
N GLN A 98 2.96 9.96 14.43
CA GLN A 98 3.44 11.31 14.68
C GLN A 98 3.90 12.01 13.39
N ALA A 99 4.71 11.33 12.57
CA ALA A 99 5.20 11.85 11.30
C ALA A 99 4.04 12.13 10.34
N TRP A 100 3.10 11.20 10.22
CA TRP A 100 1.94 11.36 9.35
C TRP A 100 1.09 12.58 9.70
N ARG A 101 0.92 12.88 11.01
CA ARG A 101 0.20 14.08 11.49
C ARG A 101 0.95 15.37 11.20
N LYS A 102 2.28 15.36 11.31
CA LYS A 102 3.12 16.58 11.24
C LYS A 102 3.58 16.93 9.82
N VAL A 103 3.80 15.93 8.97
CA VAL A 103 4.27 16.14 7.59
C VAL A 103 3.13 16.69 6.73
N LYS A 104 3.39 17.81 6.05
CA LYS A 104 2.46 18.46 5.10
C LYS A 104 3.12 18.52 3.73
N PRO A 105 2.90 17.51 2.85
CA PRO A 105 3.51 17.48 1.53
C PRO A 105 3.04 18.62 0.64
N GLN A 106 3.98 19.26 -0.08
CA GLN A 106 3.69 20.33 -1.03
C GLN A 106 3.48 19.81 -2.45
N THR A 107 4.03 18.64 -2.78
CA THR A 107 3.93 18.04 -4.10
C THR A 107 2.78 17.04 -4.20
N THR A 108 2.26 16.82 -5.40
CA THR A 108 1.24 15.79 -5.66
C THR A 108 1.74 14.39 -5.30
N VAL A 109 2.98 14.07 -5.66
CA VAL A 109 3.60 12.79 -5.32
C VAL A 109 3.69 12.62 -3.80
N GLY A 110 4.12 13.64 -3.07
CA GLY A 110 4.17 13.61 -1.61
C GLY A 110 2.78 13.41 -0.98
N ARG A 111 1.73 14.05 -1.55
CA ARG A 111 0.35 13.85 -1.11
C ARG A 111 -0.13 12.43 -1.35
N ALA A 112 0.15 11.89 -2.53
CA ALA A 112 -0.16 10.51 -2.87
C ALA A 112 0.55 9.53 -1.92
N LEU A 113 1.86 9.69 -1.71
CA LEU A 113 2.62 8.86 -0.77
C LEU A 113 2.08 8.96 0.66
N LYS A 114 1.67 10.15 1.10
CA LYS A 114 1.06 10.32 2.43
C LYS A 114 -0.32 9.65 2.53
N LEU A 115 -1.11 9.64 1.45
CA LEU A 115 -2.44 9.02 1.42
C LEU A 115 -2.36 7.49 1.40
N LEU A 116 -1.39 6.92 0.67
CA LEU A 116 -1.27 5.47 0.45
C LEU A 116 -1.39 4.62 1.73
N PRO A 117 -0.67 4.89 2.84
CA PRO A 117 -0.77 4.05 4.04
C PRO A 117 -2.19 4.00 4.59
N VAL A 118 -2.84 5.15 4.72
CA VAL A 118 -4.19 5.24 5.29
C VAL A 118 -5.20 4.56 4.37
N ALA A 119 -5.09 4.81 3.05
CA ALA A 119 -5.99 4.23 2.06
C ALA A 119 -5.86 2.71 1.97
N PHE A 120 -4.62 2.17 1.92
CA PHE A 120 -4.39 0.72 1.86
C PHE A 120 -4.77 0.03 3.17
N ILE A 121 -4.33 0.56 4.31
CA ILE A 121 -4.67 -0.02 5.62
C ILE A 121 -6.20 0.03 5.81
N GLY A 122 -6.84 1.15 5.51
CA GLY A 122 -8.30 1.30 5.60
C GLY A 122 -9.05 0.33 4.68
N PHE A 123 -8.63 0.23 3.41
CA PHE A 123 -9.23 -0.70 2.45
C PHE A 123 -9.12 -2.16 2.93
N PHE A 124 -7.95 -2.59 3.37
CA PHE A 124 -7.76 -3.97 3.82
C PHE A 124 -8.34 -4.23 5.21
N LEU A 125 -8.44 -3.23 6.07
CA LEU A 125 -9.19 -3.32 7.31
C LEU A 125 -10.69 -3.59 7.03
N LEU A 126 -11.28 -2.87 6.09
CA LEU A 126 -12.66 -3.13 5.65
C LEU A 126 -12.78 -4.52 4.99
N SER A 127 -11.79 -4.93 4.21
CA SER A 127 -11.76 -6.27 3.60
C SER A 127 -11.64 -7.38 4.65
N SER A 128 -10.97 -7.13 5.78
CA SER A 128 -10.84 -8.10 6.88
C SER A 128 -12.15 -8.39 7.59
N LEU A 129 -13.16 -7.53 7.44
CA LEU A 129 -14.52 -7.81 7.93
C LEU A 129 -15.18 -8.99 7.18
N ARG A 130 -14.74 -9.27 5.95
CA ARG A 130 -15.33 -10.30 5.08
C ARG A 130 -14.43 -11.51 4.85
N GLY A 131 -13.15 -11.45 5.23
CA GLY A 131 -12.23 -12.55 5.03
C GLY A 131 -10.81 -12.27 5.49
N TYR A 132 -10.01 -13.30 5.53
CA TYR A 132 -8.58 -13.20 5.87
C TYR A 132 -7.81 -12.32 4.89
N VAL A 133 -7.05 -11.37 5.39
CA VAL A 133 -6.18 -10.49 4.60
C VAL A 133 -4.73 -10.90 4.81
N GLN A 134 -4.06 -11.24 3.73
CA GLN A 134 -2.64 -11.59 3.78
C GLN A 134 -1.78 -10.35 4.08
N PRO A 135 -0.85 -10.42 5.05
CA PRO A 135 -0.05 -9.27 5.49
C PRO A 135 0.73 -8.56 4.38
N GLN A 136 1.24 -9.33 3.40
CA GLN A 136 2.02 -8.78 2.29
C GLN A 136 1.21 -7.90 1.32
N TRP A 137 -0.11 -7.89 1.39
CA TRP A 137 -0.92 -7.03 0.52
C TRP A 137 -0.84 -5.56 0.92
N VAL A 138 -0.53 -5.31 2.18
CA VAL A 138 -0.44 -3.94 2.73
C VAL A 138 0.98 -3.37 2.63
N ILE A 139 1.96 -4.15 2.16
CA ILE A 139 3.37 -3.74 2.11
C ILE A 139 3.60 -2.45 1.31
N VAL A 140 2.75 -2.15 0.34
CA VAL A 140 2.78 -0.89 -0.43
C VAL A 140 2.67 0.34 0.48
N SER A 141 1.98 0.21 1.62
CA SER A 141 1.89 1.26 2.64
C SER A 141 3.25 1.67 3.19
N CYS A 142 4.23 0.76 3.20
CA CYS A 142 5.58 1.05 3.69
C CYS A 142 6.23 2.21 2.93
N PHE A 143 6.02 2.33 1.61
CA PHE A 143 6.58 3.44 0.84
C PHE A 143 6.11 4.80 1.38
N GLY A 144 4.82 4.92 1.67
CA GLY A 144 4.25 6.14 2.22
C GLY A 144 4.67 6.38 3.67
N LEU A 145 4.75 5.33 4.50
CA LEU A 145 5.20 5.42 5.88
C LEU A 145 6.68 5.84 5.97
N VAL A 146 7.54 5.22 5.15
CA VAL A 146 8.96 5.59 5.06
C VAL A 146 9.12 7.03 4.58
N TYR A 147 8.35 7.46 3.57
CA TYR A 147 8.38 8.84 3.10
C TYR A 147 8.06 9.84 4.22
N VAL A 148 6.96 9.66 4.95
CA VAL A 148 6.58 10.59 6.02
C VAL A 148 7.57 10.55 7.19
N LEU A 149 8.07 9.35 7.55
CA LEU A 149 9.05 9.19 8.61
C LEU A 149 10.38 9.86 8.24
N PHE A 150 10.86 9.66 7.02
CA PHE A 150 12.07 10.31 6.53
C PHE A 150 11.96 11.82 6.52
N ASP A 151 10.88 12.37 5.96
CA ASP A 151 10.65 13.83 5.93
C ASP A 151 10.55 14.43 7.35
N TYR A 152 9.94 13.70 8.28
CA TYR A 152 9.86 14.09 9.68
C TYR A 152 11.23 14.00 10.38
N ALA A 153 11.91 12.87 10.24
CA ALA A 153 13.18 12.59 10.95
C ALA A 153 14.32 13.54 10.50
N ARG A 154 14.37 13.92 9.22
CA ARG A 154 15.39 14.87 8.74
C ARG A 154 15.29 16.25 9.40
N ARG A 155 14.12 16.62 9.90
CA ARG A 155 13.86 17.90 10.61
C ARG A 155 13.97 17.77 12.14
N HIS A 156 14.07 16.54 12.67
CA HIS A 156 14.05 16.25 14.10
C HIS A 156 15.22 15.32 14.50
N PRO A 157 16.36 15.87 14.94
CA PRO A 157 17.57 15.07 15.24
C PRO A 157 17.36 13.96 16.29
N ARG A 158 16.47 14.17 17.27
CA ARG A 158 16.14 13.14 18.27
C ARG A 158 15.43 11.95 17.62
N THR A 159 14.46 12.22 16.76
CA THR A 159 13.75 11.16 15.99
C THR A 159 14.69 10.41 15.08
N ARG A 160 15.58 11.11 14.38
CA ARG A 160 16.61 10.48 13.53
C ARG A 160 17.48 9.49 14.33
N ARG A 161 17.97 9.90 15.50
CA ARG A 161 18.78 9.01 16.38
C ARG A 161 17.99 7.78 16.83
N TYR A 162 16.72 7.97 17.19
CA TYR A 162 15.85 6.85 17.56
C TYR A 162 15.66 5.88 16.39
N VAL A 163 15.33 6.37 15.18
CA VAL A 163 15.15 5.56 13.98
C VAL A 163 16.38 4.74 13.66
N MET A 164 17.58 5.33 13.77
CA MET A 164 18.84 4.61 13.53
C MET A 164 19.06 3.50 14.55
N ARG A 165 18.80 3.75 15.83
CA ARG A 165 18.96 2.73 16.90
C ARG A 165 17.91 1.62 16.78
N ALA A 166 16.64 1.98 16.66
CA ALA A 166 15.56 1.01 16.53
C ALA A 166 15.70 0.18 15.24
N GLY A 167 16.15 0.79 14.14
CA GLY A 167 16.46 0.08 12.90
C GLY A 167 17.60 -0.92 13.08
N GLY A 168 18.68 -0.53 13.73
CA GLY A 168 19.80 -1.44 14.06
C GLY A 168 19.35 -2.65 14.90
N VAL A 169 18.57 -2.40 15.95
CA VAL A 169 18.00 -3.49 16.78
C VAL A 169 17.10 -4.40 15.95
N THR A 170 16.24 -3.84 15.09
CA THR A 170 15.36 -4.65 14.23
C THR A 170 16.16 -5.52 13.27
N ILE A 171 17.19 -4.98 12.63
CA ILE A 171 18.05 -5.75 11.72
C ILE A 171 18.74 -6.89 12.48
N ALA A 172 19.29 -6.61 13.68
CA ALA A 172 19.92 -7.63 14.50
C ALA A 172 18.93 -8.74 14.89
N LEU A 173 17.71 -8.40 15.31
CA LEU A 173 16.66 -9.38 15.64
C LEU A 173 16.28 -10.24 14.43
N VAL A 174 16.08 -9.62 13.25
CA VAL A 174 15.76 -10.35 12.03
C VAL A 174 16.89 -11.27 11.61
N ALA A 175 18.16 -10.82 11.76
CA ALA A 175 19.31 -11.64 11.46
C ALA A 175 19.40 -12.87 12.40
N LEU A 176 19.17 -12.68 13.70
CA LEU A 176 19.15 -13.78 14.68
C LEU A 176 18.08 -14.84 14.35
N VAL A 177 16.88 -14.42 13.99
CA VAL A 177 15.79 -15.35 13.64
C VAL A 177 16.04 -16.10 12.31
N ARG A 178 16.90 -15.58 11.42
CA ARG A 178 17.22 -16.23 10.14
C ARG A 178 18.43 -17.17 10.17
N ILE A 179 19.19 -17.19 11.26
CA ILE A 179 20.40 -18.04 11.40
C ILE A 179 20.02 -19.47 11.86
N GLU A 180 18.77 -19.71 12.27
CA GLU A 180 18.21 -21.04 12.54
C GLU A 180 17.60 -21.64 11.26
#